data_76f2484cf5663ac08606ce50c7e5ad66
#
_entry.id   76f2484cf5663ac08606ce50c7e5ad66
#
_cell.length_a   1.000
_cell.length_b   1.000
_cell.length_c   1.000
_cell.angle_alpha   90.00
_cell.angle_beta   90.00
_cell.angle_gamma   90.00
#
_symmetry.space_group_name_H-M   'P 1'
#
loop_
_entity.id
_entity.type
_entity.pdbx_description
1 polymer ?
#
loop_
_entity_poly.entity_id
_entity_poly.type
_entity_poly.pdbx_seq_one_letter_code
_entity_poly.pdbx_strand_id
1 'polypeptide(L)'
;MRYGIIGALDEEIALVKEQMTEVKEHKLYGRSFYTGRIGEKEIVLVCCGVGKVNAALFANAVIREFHAEAVINIGIAGAIGAGIGVMDVVLSTEAAFHDQDEVMVKYYPFRRSFQADPALLAFCLLYTSDAAD
;
A
#
# COMPACT_ATOMS: atom_id res chain seq x y z
N MET A 1 7.19 10.72 -11.08
CA MET A 1 6.32 10.37 -9.95
C MET A 1 6.95 9.21 -9.20
N ARG A 2 7.13 9.35 -7.90
CA ARG A 2 7.70 8.33 -7.03
C ARG A 2 6.60 7.68 -6.21
N TYR A 3 6.56 6.35 -6.21
CA TYR A 3 5.56 5.56 -5.50
C TYR A 3 6.17 4.94 -4.24
N GLY A 4 5.52 5.13 -3.10
CA GLY A 4 5.79 4.39 -1.87
C GLY A 4 4.94 3.13 -1.84
N ILE A 5 5.57 1.97 -1.71
CA ILE A 5 4.88 0.68 -1.58
C ILE A 5 5.16 0.16 -0.17
N ILE A 6 4.09 -0.13 0.56
CA ILE A 6 4.16 -0.66 1.92
C ILE A 6 3.44 -2.00 2.01
N GLY A 7 4.08 -2.97 2.65
CA GLY A 7 3.49 -4.25 3.02
C GLY A 7 3.78 -4.55 4.49
N ALA A 8 2.95 -5.34 5.14
CA ALA A 8 3.10 -5.65 6.55
C ALA A 8 4.11 -6.76 6.81
N LEU A 9 4.28 -7.67 5.87
CA LEU A 9 5.15 -8.84 5.96
C LEU A 9 6.22 -8.82 4.85
N ASP A 10 7.35 -9.46 5.11
CA ASP A 10 8.43 -9.56 4.11
C ASP A 10 7.99 -10.34 2.88
N GLU A 11 7.14 -11.34 3.04
CA GLU A 11 6.58 -12.15 1.94
C GLU A 11 5.70 -11.31 1.02
N GLU A 12 4.96 -10.33 1.56
CA GLU A 12 4.09 -9.45 0.78
C GLU A 12 4.86 -8.52 -0.15
N ILE A 13 6.08 -8.13 0.25
CA ILE A 13 6.90 -7.20 -0.54
C ILE A 13 7.97 -7.92 -1.40
N ALA A 14 8.20 -9.22 -1.20
CA ALA A 14 9.29 -9.96 -1.81
C ALA A 14 9.26 -9.88 -3.34
N LEU A 15 8.11 -10.18 -3.97
CA LEU A 15 7.97 -10.15 -5.42
C LEU A 15 8.15 -8.76 -6.01
N VAL A 16 7.70 -7.72 -5.32
CA VAL A 16 7.92 -6.33 -5.74
C VAL A 16 9.42 -6.02 -5.72
N LYS A 17 10.11 -6.43 -4.65
CA LYS A 17 11.55 -6.22 -4.53
C LYS A 17 12.34 -6.92 -5.62
N GLU A 18 11.95 -8.15 -6.01
CA GLU A 18 12.57 -8.91 -7.09
C GLU A 18 12.42 -8.23 -8.46
N GLN A 19 11.32 -7.51 -8.68
CA GLN A 19 11.07 -6.75 -9.91
C GLN A 19 11.82 -5.41 -9.97
N MET A 20 12.39 -4.96 -8.85
CA MET A 20 13.09 -3.69 -8.79
C MET A 20 14.49 -3.78 -9.37
N THR A 21 14.88 -2.76 -10.10
CA THR A 21 16.24 -2.51 -10.59
C THR A 21 16.90 -1.33 -9.86
N GLU A 22 18.20 -1.19 -9.93
CA GLU A 22 18.97 -0.10 -9.30
C GLU A 22 18.71 0.01 -7.79
N VAL A 23 18.51 -1.12 -7.12
CA VAL A 23 18.09 -1.16 -5.73
C VAL A 23 19.17 -0.64 -4.79
N LYS A 24 18.79 0.30 -3.92
CA LYS A 24 19.61 0.80 -2.81
C LYS A 24 18.85 0.61 -1.49
N GLU A 25 19.54 0.07 -0.49
CA GLU A 25 18.99 -0.09 0.85
C GLU A 25 19.33 1.10 1.74
N HIS A 26 18.34 1.58 2.47
CA HIS A 26 18.45 2.64 3.47
C HIS A 26 17.92 2.15 4.82
N LYS A 27 18.69 2.29 5.87
CA LYS A 27 18.27 1.94 7.24
C LYS A 27 17.69 3.18 7.92
N LEU A 28 16.41 3.11 8.27
CA LEU A 28 15.72 4.21 8.94
C LEU A 28 14.61 3.65 9.84
N TYR A 29 14.46 4.21 11.05
CA TYR A 29 13.45 3.77 12.03
C TYR A 29 13.47 2.26 12.34
N GLY A 30 14.67 1.66 12.34
CA GLY A 30 14.85 0.23 12.59
C GLY A 30 14.37 -0.71 11.46
N ARG A 31 14.06 -0.17 10.29
CA ARG A 31 13.63 -0.92 9.10
C ARG A 31 14.51 -0.61 7.88
N SER A 32 14.47 -1.52 6.92
CA SER A 32 15.10 -1.34 5.61
C SER A 32 14.09 -0.77 4.63
N PHE A 33 14.43 0.36 4.05
CA PHE A 33 13.74 0.94 2.90
C PHE A 33 14.58 0.64 1.65
N TYR A 34 13.92 0.23 0.60
CA TYR A 34 14.55 -0.06 -0.69
C TYR A 34 14.09 0.98 -1.71
N THR A 35 15.02 1.77 -2.22
CA THR A 35 14.76 2.67 -3.35
C THR A 35 15.26 2.02 -4.62
N GLY A 36 14.55 2.20 -5.72
CA GLY A 36 14.92 1.63 -7.01
C GLY A 36 13.88 1.97 -8.06
N ARG A 37 13.81 1.14 -9.10
CA ARG A 37 12.90 1.35 -10.22
C ARG A 37 12.15 0.07 -10.59
N ILE A 38 10.92 0.24 -11.07
CA ILE A 38 10.18 -0.77 -11.84
C ILE A 38 9.81 -0.12 -13.17
N GLY A 39 10.42 -0.57 -14.25
CA GLY A 39 10.36 0.15 -15.53
C GLY A 39 10.84 1.59 -15.38
N GLU A 40 10.04 2.54 -15.78
CA GLU A 40 10.36 3.98 -15.67
C GLU A 40 9.91 4.60 -14.33
N LYS A 41 9.26 3.85 -13.45
CA LYS A 41 8.72 4.37 -12.19
C LYS A 41 9.75 4.28 -11.06
N GLU A 42 9.89 5.34 -10.30
CA GLU A 42 10.69 5.33 -9.07
C GLU A 42 9.87 4.73 -7.93
N ILE A 43 10.47 3.78 -7.23
CA ILE A 43 9.83 3.02 -6.15
C ILE A 43 10.59 3.22 -4.85
N VAL A 44 9.85 3.39 -3.77
CA VAL A 44 10.32 3.23 -2.40
C VAL A 44 9.51 2.10 -1.76
N LEU A 45 10.17 1.02 -1.39
CA LEU A 45 9.54 -0.17 -0.84
C LEU A 45 9.95 -0.37 0.61
N VAL A 46 9.00 -0.71 1.49
CA VAL A 46 9.27 -1.02 2.89
C VAL A 46 8.33 -2.08 3.45
N CYS A 47 8.89 -3.02 4.24
CA CYS A 47 8.11 -3.86 5.13
C CYS A 47 7.85 -3.10 6.43
N CYS A 48 6.62 -2.63 6.60
CA CYS A 48 6.27 -1.77 7.74
C CYS A 48 6.03 -2.54 9.05
N GLY A 49 5.77 -3.85 8.97
CA GLY A 49 5.28 -4.64 10.09
C GLY A 49 3.77 -4.55 10.26
N VAL A 50 3.23 -5.47 11.04
CA VAL A 50 1.78 -5.59 11.27
C VAL A 50 1.25 -4.47 12.16
N GLY A 51 0.05 -3.99 11.85
CA GLY A 51 -0.71 -3.07 12.67
C GLY A 51 -0.81 -1.64 12.12
N LYS A 52 -1.91 -0.99 12.45
CA LYS A 52 -2.28 0.35 11.94
C LYS A 52 -1.25 1.43 12.31
N VAL A 53 -0.66 1.34 13.50
CA VAL A 53 0.37 2.29 13.96
C VAL A 53 1.61 2.17 13.10
N ASN A 54 2.08 0.95 12.84
CA ASN A 54 3.22 0.72 11.95
C ASN A 54 2.90 1.21 10.53
N ALA A 55 1.75 0.86 9.99
CA ALA A 55 1.35 1.31 8.66
C ALA A 55 1.36 2.83 8.54
N ALA A 56 0.80 3.55 9.52
CA ALA A 56 0.78 5.01 9.53
C ALA A 56 2.19 5.62 9.64
N LEU A 57 3.04 5.08 10.53
CA LEU A 57 4.42 5.54 10.72
C LEU A 57 5.22 5.41 9.43
N PHE A 58 5.17 4.25 8.80
CA PHE A 58 5.97 3.97 7.60
C PHE A 58 5.37 4.60 6.33
N ALA A 59 4.04 4.78 6.24
CA ALA A 59 3.43 5.60 5.19
C ALA A 59 3.91 7.06 5.30
N ASN A 60 3.94 7.63 6.50
CA ASN A 60 4.50 8.97 6.72
C ASN A 60 5.99 9.03 6.36
N ALA A 61 6.77 8.00 6.71
CA ALA A 61 8.20 7.95 6.39
C ALA A 61 8.47 7.93 4.87
N VAL A 62 7.75 7.13 4.08
CA VAL A 62 7.93 7.11 2.61
C VAL A 62 7.55 8.45 1.98
N ILE A 63 6.58 9.18 2.54
CA ILE A 63 6.19 10.51 2.08
C ILE A 63 7.24 11.56 2.45
N ARG A 64 7.69 11.60 3.71
CA ARG A 64 8.52 12.69 4.22
C ARG A 64 9.99 12.51 3.91
N GLU A 65 10.53 11.30 4.09
CA GLU A 65 11.97 11.05 3.94
C GLU A 65 12.35 10.71 2.48
N PHE A 66 11.43 10.08 1.75
CA PHE A 66 11.70 9.64 0.38
C PHE A 66 10.89 10.39 -0.68
N HIS A 67 10.06 11.35 -0.27
CA HIS A 67 9.27 12.20 -1.17
C HIS A 67 8.35 11.40 -2.10
N ALA A 68 7.73 10.33 -1.58
CA ALA A 68 6.72 9.60 -2.33
C ALA A 68 5.49 10.47 -2.57
N GLU A 69 5.03 10.51 -3.82
CA GLU A 69 3.88 11.29 -4.26
C GLU A 69 2.57 10.49 -4.18
N ALA A 70 2.70 9.16 -4.14
CA ALA A 70 1.58 8.24 -3.93
C ALA A 70 2.03 7.09 -3.03
N VAL A 71 1.12 6.54 -2.22
CA VAL A 71 1.37 5.37 -1.37
C VAL A 71 0.41 4.26 -1.77
N ILE A 72 0.96 3.07 -1.99
CA ILE A 72 0.23 1.86 -2.32
C ILE A 72 0.47 0.86 -1.19
N ASN A 73 -0.61 0.41 -0.56
CA ASN A 73 -0.55 -0.69 0.39
C ASN A 73 -0.81 -2.00 -0.35
N ILE A 74 0.07 -2.97 -0.16
CA ILE A 74 -0.07 -4.32 -0.71
C ILE A 74 -0.06 -5.34 0.42
N GLY A 75 -0.75 -6.45 0.24
CA GLY A 75 -0.76 -7.52 1.23
C GLY A 75 -1.92 -8.49 1.04
N ILE A 76 -2.03 -9.40 1.97
CA ILE A 76 -3.12 -10.39 2.03
C ILE A 76 -4.24 -9.89 2.92
N ALA A 77 -5.47 -10.30 2.60
CA ALA A 77 -6.66 -9.96 3.38
C ALA A 77 -7.61 -11.15 3.47
N GLY A 78 -8.36 -11.23 4.57
CA GLY A 78 -9.46 -12.19 4.72
C GLY A 78 -10.70 -11.72 3.96
N ALA A 79 -11.26 -12.57 3.11
CA ALA A 79 -12.51 -12.30 2.42
C ALA A 79 -13.72 -12.55 3.34
N ILE A 80 -14.62 -11.56 3.42
CA ILE A 80 -15.88 -11.67 4.17
C ILE A 80 -17.07 -11.73 3.20
N GLY A 81 -16.92 -11.17 2.00
CA GLY A 81 -17.97 -11.11 0.98
C GLY A 81 -18.17 -12.44 0.27
N ALA A 82 -19.44 -12.71 -0.12
CA ALA A 82 -19.75 -13.82 -1.00
C ALA A 82 -19.16 -13.58 -2.40
N GLY A 83 -18.64 -14.65 -3.02
CA GLY A 83 -18.09 -14.59 -4.38
C GLY A 83 -16.61 -14.21 -4.48
N ILE A 84 -15.93 -14.04 -3.36
CA ILE A 84 -14.46 -13.82 -3.34
C ILE A 84 -13.81 -15.12 -2.87
N GLY A 85 -12.89 -15.64 -3.68
CA GLY A 85 -12.14 -16.88 -3.42
C GLY A 85 -10.70 -16.64 -3.02
N VAL A 86 -10.02 -17.73 -2.66
CA VAL A 86 -8.58 -17.72 -2.42
C VAL A 86 -7.87 -17.42 -3.74
N MET A 87 -6.84 -16.59 -3.71
CA MET A 87 -6.07 -16.08 -4.87
C MET A 87 -6.74 -14.98 -5.69
N ASP A 88 -7.95 -14.57 -5.33
CA ASP A 88 -8.54 -13.39 -5.98
C ASP A 88 -7.76 -12.12 -5.61
N VAL A 89 -7.57 -11.24 -6.58
CA VAL A 89 -6.97 -9.93 -6.37
C VAL A 89 -8.07 -8.90 -6.17
N VAL A 90 -8.03 -8.22 -5.04
CA VAL A 90 -9.01 -7.19 -4.68
C VAL A 90 -8.37 -5.81 -4.73
N LEU A 91 -8.93 -4.92 -5.55
CA LEU A 91 -8.58 -3.51 -5.56
C LEU A 91 -9.55 -2.74 -4.66
N SER A 92 -9.03 -2.20 -3.57
CA SER A 92 -9.84 -1.45 -2.62
C SER A 92 -10.29 -0.12 -3.23
N THR A 93 -11.59 0.14 -3.27
CA THR A 93 -12.17 1.44 -3.61
C THR A 93 -12.29 2.34 -2.39
N GLU A 94 -12.40 1.74 -1.21
CA GLU A 94 -12.60 2.43 0.05
C GLU A 94 -12.02 1.60 1.19
N ALA A 95 -11.44 2.25 2.19
CA ALA A 95 -10.98 1.63 3.42
C ALA A 95 -11.64 2.29 4.63
N ALA A 96 -12.01 1.48 5.63
CA ALA A 96 -12.58 1.95 6.88
C ALA A 96 -11.98 1.21 8.08
N PHE A 97 -11.96 1.87 9.22
CA PHE A 97 -11.62 1.21 10.47
C PHE A 97 -12.82 0.39 10.97
N HIS A 98 -12.62 -0.89 11.20
CA HIS A 98 -13.67 -1.77 11.73
C HIS A 98 -13.95 -1.55 13.22
N ASP A 99 -12.99 -0.98 13.95
CA ASP A 99 -12.98 -0.78 15.39
C ASP A 99 -13.05 0.71 15.80
N GLN A 100 -13.48 1.58 14.89
CA GLN A 100 -13.59 3.01 15.19
C GLN A 100 -14.87 3.29 16.00
N ASP A 101 -14.68 3.93 17.16
CA ASP A 101 -15.79 4.41 17.99
C ASP A 101 -16.58 5.50 17.24
N GLU A 102 -17.90 5.38 17.21
CA GLU A 102 -18.78 6.38 16.56
C GLU A 102 -18.67 7.77 17.16
N VAL A 103 -18.35 7.88 18.44
CA VAL A 103 -18.13 9.16 19.10
C VAL A 103 -16.92 9.86 18.49
N MET A 104 -15.85 9.12 18.18
CA MET A 104 -14.63 9.68 17.58
C MET A 104 -14.85 10.21 16.17
N VAL A 105 -15.79 9.66 15.42
CA VAL A 105 -16.13 10.14 14.06
C VAL A 105 -16.64 11.57 14.05
N LYS A 106 -17.22 12.04 15.16
CA LYS A 106 -17.75 13.40 15.30
C LYS A 106 -16.66 14.47 15.44
N TYR A 107 -15.44 14.06 15.75
CA TYR A 107 -14.34 14.99 15.95
C TYR A 107 -13.45 15.02 14.71
N TYR A 108 -13.14 16.22 14.24
CA TYR A 108 -12.15 16.43 13.18
C TYR A 108 -10.73 16.03 13.68
N PRO A 109 -9.91 15.37 12.86
CA PRO A 109 -10.05 15.02 11.44
C PRO A 109 -10.59 13.60 11.17
N PHE A 110 -11.26 12.98 12.12
CA PHE A 110 -11.74 11.61 11.98
C PHE A 110 -12.80 11.45 10.90
N ARG A 111 -12.66 10.40 10.11
CA ARG A 111 -13.59 10.05 9.02
C ARG A 111 -13.96 8.58 9.17
N ARG A 112 -15.18 8.22 8.73
CA ARG A 112 -15.61 6.81 8.71
C ARG A 112 -14.83 5.99 7.71
N SER A 113 -14.51 6.57 6.56
CA SER A 113 -13.84 5.89 5.47
C SER A 113 -12.92 6.82 4.68
N PHE A 114 -12.06 6.21 3.91
CA PHE A 114 -11.08 6.86 3.06
C PHE A 114 -11.19 6.26 1.67
N GLN A 115 -11.44 7.09 0.66
CA GLN A 115 -11.51 6.67 -0.73
C GLN A 115 -10.13 6.42 -1.29
N ALA A 116 -10.01 5.40 -2.14
CA ALA A 116 -8.81 5.17 -2.91
C ALA A 116 -8.58 6.30 -3.91
N ASP A 117 -7.32 6.51 -4.30
CA ASP A 117 -7.00 7.45 -5.37
C ASP A 117 -7.63 6.97 -6.70
N PRO A 118 -8.50 7.78 -7.33
CA PRO A 118 -9.22 7.34 -8.52
C PRO A 118 -8.31 7.11 -9.73
N ALA A 119 -7.19 7.83 -9.83
CA ALA A 119 -6.26 7.66 -10.96
C ALA A 119 -5.46 6.36 -10.81
N LEU A 120 -5.01 6.03 -9.60
CA LEU A 120 -4.34 4.75 -9.32
C LEU A 120 -5.30 3.57 -9.50
N LEU A 121 -6.53 3.69 -9.03
CA LEU A 121 -7.54 2.65 -9.19
C LEU A 121 -7.87 2.40 -10.66
N ALA A 122 -8.08 3.44 -11.45
CA ALA A 122 -8.34 3.32 -12.88
C ALA A 122 -7.17 2.67 -13.63
N PHE A 123 -5.93 3.03 -13.28
CA PHE A 123 -4.73 2.41 -13.85
C PHE A 123 -4.68 0.91 -13.57
N CYS A 124 -4.92 0.48 -12.33
CA CYS A 124 -4.95 -0.93 -11.97
C CYS A 124 -6.04 -1.70 -12.72
N LEU A 125 -7.24 -1.13 -12.87
CA LEU A 125 -8.35 -1.77 -13.58
C LEU A 125 -8.09 -1.97 -15.06
N LEU A 126 -7.40 -1.03 -15.71
CA LEU A 126 -7.03 -1.15 -17.13
C LEU A 126 -6.09 -2.34 -17.40
N TYR A 127 -5.16 -2.61 -16.47
CA TYR A 127 -4.20 -3.71 -16.62
C TYR A 127 -4.75 -5.07 -16.22
N THR A 128 -5.81 -5.15 -15.42
CA THR A 128 -6.45 -6.43 -15.05
C THR A 128 -7.44 -6.92 -16.11
N SER A 129 -7.99 -6.04 -16.93
CA SER A 129 -8.88 -6.44 -18.06
C SER A 129 -8.13 -7.04 -19.23
N ASP A 130 -6.88 -6.65 -19.46
CA ASP A 130 -6.05 -7.17 -20.56
C ASP A 130 -5.35 -8.51 -20.24
N ALA A 131 -5.38 -8.94 -18.99
CA ALA A 131 -4.80 -10.21 -18.55
C ALA A 131 -5.79 -11.39 -18.58
N ALA A 132 -7.04 -11.15 -19.00
CA ALA A 132 -8.12 -12.14 -19.01
C ALA A 132 -8.48 -12.66 -20.42
N ASP A 133 -7.69 -12.32 -21.47
CA ASP A 133 -7.82 -12.83 -22.84
C ASP A 133 -6.73 -13.85 -23.21
#